data_5670617feb3f4fe3714db633f31b0380
#
_entry.id   5670617feb3f4fe3714db633f31b0380
#
_cell.length_a   1.000
_cell.length_b   1.000
_cell.length_c   1.000
_cell.angle_alpha   90.00
_cell.angle_beta   90.00
_cell.angle_gamma   90.00
#
_symmetry.space_group_name_H-M   'P 1'
#
loop_
_entity.id
_entity.type
_entity.pdbx_description
1 polymer ?
#
loop_
_entity_poly.entity_id
_entity_poly.type
_entity_poly.pdbx_seq_one_letter_code
_entity_poly.pdbx_strand_id
1 'polypeptide(L)'
;MTARIVLLNGVGSAGKGSIAKALQTITTACFLHVEMDAFLGMLPEASFGRPEGITFETVQEDGKPSVIIRTGPVAERVFRGMRHAIAAMAAQGNNMIVDDVLLGSEKAEYMNLLSPFDLFQVGVFAPLDVLEARERQRGDRMIGLARWQYDRVHKDMKYDFEVDTSRATPLECAELIRQKFRL
;
A
#
# COMPACT_ATOMS: atom_id res chain seq x y z
N MET A 1 -15.38 -20.25 -7.17
CA MET A 1 -15.67 -18.89 -6.67
C MET A 1 -14.55 -17.99 -7.12
N THR A 2 -14.86 -16.78 -7.56
CA THR A 2 -13.86 -15.78 -7.96
C THR A 2 -13.09 -15.32 -6.73
N ALA A 3 -11.77 -15.15 -6.84
CA ALA A 3 -10.97 -14.65 -5.73
C ALA A 3 -11.37 -13.20 -5.40
N ARG A 4 -11.39 -12.88 -4.12
CA ARG A 4 -11.73 -11.56 -3.58
C ARG A 4 -10.44 -10.85 -3.16
N ILE A 5 -10.24 -9.64 -3.64
CA ILE A 5 -9.03 -8.86 -3.40
C ILE A 5 -9.41 -7.52 -2.79
N VAL A 6 -8.94 -7.25 -1.58
CA VAL A 6 -9.04 -5.92 -0.93
C VAL A 6 -7.71 -5.22 -1.14
N LEU A 7 -7.68 -4.20 -2.00
CA LEU A 7 -6.50 -3.39 -2.26
C LEU A 7 -6.53 -2.14 -1.39
N LEU A 8 -5.69 -2.12 -0.35
CA LEU A 8 -5.50 -0.99 0.54
C LEU A 8 -4.43 -0.06 -0.05
N ASN A 9 -4.81 1.13 -0.46
CA ASN A 9 -3.89 2.15 -0.95
C ASN A 9 -3.84 3.34 0.00
N GLY A 10 -2.66 3.84 0.29
CA GLY A 10 -2.45 4.99 1.17
C GLY A 10 -0.99 5.26 1.44
N VAL A 11 -0.72 6.41 2.06
CA VAL A 11 0.61 6.86 2.46
C VAL A 11 1.29 5.85 3.37
N GLY A 12 2.62 5.82 3.38
CA GLY A 12 3.39 5.15 4.42
C GLY A 12 2.94 5.61 5.82
N SER A 13 2.91 4.72 6.78
CA SER A 13 2.40 4.98 8.15
C SER A 13 0.90 5.31 8.26
N ALA A 14 0.11 5.17 7.19
CA ALA A 14 -1.36 5.32 7.25
C ALA A 14 -2.08 4.18 8.00
N GLY A 15 -1.37 3.10 8.36
CA GLY A 15 -1.95 2.00 9.13
C GLY A 15 -2.52 0.85 8.30
N LYS A 16 -2.25 0.79 6.99
CA LYS A 16 -2.73 -0.26 6.08
C LYS A 16 -2.43 -1.67 6.57
N GLY A 17 -1.17 -1.97 6.93
CA GLY A 17 -0.78 -3.29 7.44
C GLY A 17 -1.51 -3.69 8.74
N SER A 18 -1.81 -2.72 9.63
CA SER A 18 -2.61 -2.97 10.82
C SER A 18 -4.07 -3.29 10.49
N ILE A 19 -4.64 -2.59 9.50
CA ILE A 19 -6.00 -2.89 8.99
C ILE A 19 -6.01 -4.28 8.33
N ALA A 20 -5.01 -4.62 7.54
CA ALA A 20 -4.90 -5.92 6.89
C ALA A 20 -4.89 -7.07 7.91
N LYS A 21 -4.08 -6.95 8.97
CA LYS A 21 -4.02 -7.93 10.06
C LYS A 21 -5.35 -8.03 10.82
N ALA A 22 -6.01 -6.89 11.08
CA ALA A 22 -7.33 -6.87 11.69
C ALA A 22 -8.38 -7.56 10.79
N LEU A 23 -8.39 -7.29 9.48
CA LEU A 23 -9.26 -7.97 8.52
C LEU A 23 -9.05 -9.48 8.52
N GLN A 24 -7.79 -9.97 8.53
CA GLN A 24 -7.50 -11.40 8.64
C GLN A 24 -8.10 -12.05 9.90
N THR A 25 -8.20 -11.29 10.99
CA THR A 25 -8.74 -11.79 12.26
C THR A 25 -10.27 -11.89 12.25
N ILE A 26 -10.96 -10.97 11.56
CA ILE A 26 -12.43 -10.85 11.62
C ILE A 26 -13.17 -11.43 10.42
N THR A 27 -12.46 -11.78 9.34
CA THR A 27 -13.07 -12.42 8.16
C THR A 27 -13.25 -13.93 8.38
N THR A 28 -14.33 -14.49 7.85
CA THR A 28 -14.58 -15.94 7.94
C THR A 28 -13.83 -16.74 6.89
N ALA A 29 -13.62 -16.15 5.71
CA ALA A 29 -12.79 -16.74 4.68
C ALA A 29 -11.31 -16.42 4.92
N CYS A 30 -10.42 -17.31 4.47
CA CYS A 30 -8.98 -17.08 4.51
C CYS A 30 -8.60 -15.97 3.52
N PHE A 31 -7.94 -14.92 4.00
CA PHE A 31 -7.33 -13.87 3.20
C PHE A 31 -5.83 -13.85 3.45
N LEU A 32 -5.04 -13.95 2.39
CA LEU A 32 -3.59 -13.77 2.46
C LEU A 32 -3.27 -12.27 2.55
N HIS A 33 -2.33 -11.89 3.40
CA HIS A 33 -1.82 -10.51 3.43
C HIS A 33 -0.59 -10.40 2.53
N VAL A 34 -0.66 -9.52 1.53
CA VAL A 34 0.42 -9.24 0.59
C VAL A 34 0.88 -7.80 0.80
N GLU A 35 2.08 -7.63 1.33
CA GLU A 35 2.69 -6.33 1.62
C GLU A 35 3.70 -5.94 0.53
N MET A 36 3.61 -4.72 0.00
CA MET A 36 4.60 -4.17 -0.93
C MET A 36 6.02 -4.20 -0.30
N ASP A 37 6.12 -3.89 0.99
CA ASP A 37 7.40 -3.89 1.72
C ASP A 37 8.07 -5.28 1.73
N ALA A 38 7.30 -6.38 1.70
CA ALA A 38 7.85 -7.73 1.62
C ALA A 38 8.55 -7.98 0.28
N PHE A 39 8.00 -7.48 -0.82
CA PHE A 39 8.64 -7.56 -2.14
C PHE A 39 9.84 -6.63 -2.25
N LEU A 40 9.74 -5.44 -1.68
CA LEU A 40 10.87 -4.51 -1.57
C LEU A 40 12.04 -5.14 -0.80
N GLY A 41 11.75 -5.87 0.28
CA GLY A 41 12.72 -6.59 1.07
C GLY A 41 13.42 -7.78 0.35
N MET A 42 12.93 -8.20 -0.82
CA MET A 42 13.61 -9.19 -1.67
C MET A 42 14.82 -8.59 -2.40
N LEU A 43 14.91 -7.26 -2.51
CA LEU A 43 16.04 -6.60 -3.13
C LEU A 43 17.30 -6.81 -2.27
N PRO A 44 18.45 -7.12 -2.88
CA PRO A 44 19.72 -7.10 -2.18
C PRO A 44 19.97 -5.72 -1.56
N GLU A 45 20.55 -5.67 -0.36
CA GLU A 45 20.88 -4.41 0.33
C GLU A 45 21.68 -3.45 -0.57
N ALA A 46 22.58 -3.99 -1.39
CA ALA A 46 23.37 -3.22 -2.35
C ALA A 46 22.54 -2.52 -3.44
N SER A 47 21.26 -2.83 -3.60
CA SER A 47 20.34 -2.16 -4.54
C SER A 47 19.80 -0.84 -3.98
N PHE A 48 19.89 -0.64 -2.67
CA PHE A 48 19.47 0.62 -2.04
C PHE A 48 20.56 1.67 -2.18
N GLY A 49 20.17 2.89 -2.58
CA GLY A 49 21.09 4.00 -2.87
C GLY A 49 21.73 3.93 -4.26
N ARG A 50 21.35 2.96 -5.11
CA ARG A 50 21.86 2.85 -6.50
C ARG A 50 20.77 3.17 -7.52
N PRO A 51 21.12 3.85 -8.64
CA PRO A 51 20.14 4.23 -9.68
C PRO A 51 19.38 3.04 -10.30
N GLU A 52 19.97 1.86 -10.35
CA GLU A 52 19.33 0.65 -10.90
C GLU A 52 18.29 0.05 -9.93
N GLY A 53 18.44 0.32 -8.63
CA GLY A 53 17.57 -0.15 -7.56
C GLY A 53 16.60 0.92 -7.09
N ILE A 54 16.78 1.39 -5.84
CA ILE A 54 15.97 2.48 -5.27
C ILE A 54 16.90 3.54 -4.69
N THR A 55 16.64 4.80 -5.04
CA THR A 55 17.33 5.95 -4.46
C THR A 55 16.35 6.84 -3.70
N PHE A 56 16.86 7.48 -2.67
CA PHE A 56 16.15 8.40 -1.82
C PHE A 56 16.90 9.73 -1.81
N GLU A 57 16.18 10.82 -2.06
CA GLU A 57 16.72 12.17 -2.06
C GLU A 57 15.92 13.01 -1.07
N THR A 58 16.58 13.51 -0.02
CA THR A 58 15.91 14.40 0.94
C THR A 58 16.01 15.84 0.46
N VAL A 59 14.85 16.45 0.28
CA VAL A 59 14.69 17.87 -0.04
C VAL A 59 13.96 18.61 1.08
N GLN A 60 13.96 19.93 1.05
CA GLN A 60 13.18 20.75 1.97
C GLN A 60 11.92 21.25 1.27
N GLU A 61 10.75 20.96 1.85
CA GLU A 61 9.46 21.48 1.43
C GLU A 61 8.84 22.22 2.62
N ASP A 62 8.61 23.53 2.49
CA ASP A 62 8.09 24.41 3.55
C ASP A 62 8.87 24.29 4.88
N GLY A 63 10.20 24.19 4.80
CA GLY A 63 11.09 24.07 5.96
C GLY A 63 11.07 22.73 6.66
N LYS A 64 10.46 21.70 6.05
CA LYS A 64 10.43 20.33 6.57
C LYS A 64 11.05 19.35 5.56
N PRO A 65 11.63 18.23 6.02
CA PRO A 65 12.17 17.21 5.13
C PRO A 65 11.06 16.54 4.32
N SER A 66 11.31 16.33 3.03
CA SER A 66 10.51 15.55 2.11
C SER A 66 11.44 14.59 1.37
N VAL A 67 11.09 13.30 1.29
CA VAL A 67 11.95 12.26 0.71
C VAL A 67 11.39 11.81 -0.62
N ILE A 68 12.06 12.21 -1.70
CA ILE A 68 11.76 11.77 -3.05
C ILE A 68 12.28 10.34 -3.24
N ILE A 69 11.41 9.45 -3.70
CA ILE A 69 11.78 8.08 -4.08
C ILE A 69 11.92 8.02 -5.60
N ARG A 70 13.01 7.40 -6.05
CA ARG A 70 13.22 7.04 -7.46
C ARG A 70 13.49 5.55 -7.56
N THR A 71 12.69 4.88 -8.37
CA THR A 71 12.85 3.45 -8.67
C THR A 71 13.62 3.29 -9.97
N GLY A 72 14.64 2.46 -9.93
CA GLY A 72 15.37 2.06 -11.14
C GLY A 72 14.84 0.73 -11.71
N PRO A 73 15.39 0.28 -12.84
CA PRO A 73 14.83 -0.84 -13.60
C PRO A 73 14.80 -2.18 -12.82
N VAL A 74 15.63 -2.35 -11.81
CA VAL A 74 15.61 -3.56 -10.97
C VAL A 74 14.40 -3.52 -10.05
N ALA A 75 14.18 -2.40 -9.33
CA ALA A 75 13.04 -2.24 -8.43
C ALA A 75 11.71 -2.25 -9.20
N GLU A 76 11.65 -1.62 -10.37
CA GLU A 76 10.47 -1.64 -11.23
C GLU A 76 10.06 -3.06 -11.64
N ARG A 77 11.05 -3.93 -11.96
CA ARG A 77 10.78 -5.34 -12.26
C ARG A 77 10.24 -6.10 -11.04
N VAL A 78 10.74 -5.78 -9.82
CA VAL A 78 10.24 -6.41 -8.58
C VAL A 78 8.79 -6.01 -8.35
N PHE A 79 8.44 -4.73 -8.43
CA PHE A 79 7.06 -4.28 -8.24
C PHE A 79 6.11 -4.79 -9.34
N ARG A 80 6.57 -4.86 -10.59
CA ARG A 80 5.79 -5.51 -11.65
C ARG A 80 5.60 -7.00 -11.34
N GLY A 81 6.66 -7.68 -10.90
CA GLY A 81 6.60 -9.08 -10.47
C GLY A 81 5.59 -9.29 -9.33
N MET A 82 5.53 -8.38 -8.36
CA MET A 82 4.53 -8.40 -7.29
C MET A 82 3.09 -8.38 -7.85
N ARG A 83 2.79 -7.44 -8.74
CA ARG A 83 1.45 -7.32 -9.34
C ARG A 83 1.04 -8.59 -10.09
N HIS A 84 1.96 -9.16 -10.87
CA HIS A 84 1.72 -10.42 -11.57
C HIS A 84 1.59 -11.63 -10.61
N ALA A 85 2.37 -11.66 -9.52
CA ALA A 85 2.26 -12.70 -8.50
C ALA A 85 0.89 -12.65 -7.80
N ILE A 86 0.39 -11.46 -7.48
CA ILE A 86 -0.94 -11.27 -6.91
C ILE A 86 -2.01 -11.82 -7.87
N ALA A 87 -1.96 -11.46 -9.16
CA ALA A 87 -2.89 -11.98 -10.15
C ALA A 87 -2.80 -13.50 -10.31
N ALA A 88 -1.59 -14.07 -10.28
CA ALA A 88 -1.39 -15.52 -10.36
C ALA A 88 -1.95 -16.24 -9.12
N MET A 89 -1.75 -15.70 -7.92
CA MET A 89 -2.32 -16.25 -6.68
C MET A 89 -3.85 -16.16 -6.68
N ALA A 90 -4.42 -15.05 -7.16
CA ALA A 90 -5.86 -14.88 -7.32
C ALA A 90 -6.46 -15.91 -8.30
N ALA A 91 -5.77 -16.19 -9.39
CA ALA A 91 -6.16 -17.20 -10.37
C ALA A 91 -6.22 -18.61 -9.78
N GLN A 92 -5.48 -18.89 -8.69
CA GLN A 92 -5.57 -20.14 -7.92
C GLN A 92 -6.66 -20.13 -6.84
N GLY A 93 -7.50 -19.05 -6.80
CA GLY A 93 -8.61 -18.96 -5.86
C GLY A 93 -8.27 -18.36 -4.50
N ASN A 94 -7.06 -17.80 -4.32
CA ASN A 94 -6.68 -17.16 -3.06
C ASN A 94 -7.34 -15.79 -2.92
N ASN A 95 -8.07 -15.57 -1.83
CA ASN A 95 -8.47 -14.22 -1.45
C ASN A 95 -7.28 -13.48 -0.85
N MET A 96 -7.19 -12.17 -1.08
CA MET A 96 -6.04 -11.38 -0.63
C MET A 96 -6.43 -10.00 -0.10
N ILE A 97 -5.66 -9.54 0.87
CA ILE A 97 -5.59 -8.15 1.28
C ILE A 97 -4.21 -7.66 0.83
N VAL A 98 -4.20 -6.71 -0.09
CA VAL A 98 -2.96 -6.15 -0.65
C VAL A 98 -2.72 -4.78 -0.04
N ASP A 99 -1.55 -4.59 0.56
CA ASP A 99 -1.10 -3.33 1.16
C ASP A 99 -0.08 -2.69 0.23
N ASP A 100 -0.47 -1.60 -0.43
CA ASP A 100 0.36 -0.96 -1.46
C ASP A 100 0.39 0.58 -1.32
N VAL A 101 1.34 1.21 -2.01
CA VAL A 101 1.50 2.66 -2.15
C VAL A 101 1.58 2.98 -3.65
N LEU A 102 0.44 3.22 -4.26
CA LEU A 102 0.33 3.45 -5.70
C LEU A 102 0.61 4.92 -6.03
N LEU A 103 1.69 5.18 -6.76
CA LEU A 103 2.19 6.54 -7.01
C LEU A 103 2.12 7.01 -8.48
N GLY A 104 1.91 6.09 -9.44
CA GLY A 104 2.07 6.44 -10.84
C GLY A 104 1.26 5.60 -11.85
N SER A 105 1.85 5.39 -13.01
CA SER A 105 1.23 4.71 -14.16
C SER A 105 0.93 3.22 -13.93
N GLU A 106 1.54 2.61 -12.92
CA GLU A 106 1.30 1.22 -12.50
C GLU A 106 -0.15 0.95 -12.09
N LYS A 107 -0.89 1.99 -11.73
CA LYS A 107 -2.32 1.90 -11.36
C LYS A 107 -3.15 1.24 -12.45
N ALA A 108 -2.98 1.67 -13.71
CA ALA A 108 -3.74 1.13 -14.83
C ALA A 108 -3.39 -0.33 -15.11
N GLU A 109 -2.09 -0.70 -15.06
CA GLU A 109 -1.65 -2.09 -15.20
C GLU A 109 -2.27 -2.96 -14.12
N TYR A 110 -2.26 -2.49 -12.87
CA TYR A 110 -2.80 -3.21 -11.73
C TYR A 110 -4.30 -3.47 -11.87
N MET A 111 -5.07 -2.44 -12.23
CA MET A 111 -6.51 -2.59 -12.45
C MET A 111 -6.81 -3.58 -13.59
N ASN A 112 -6.03 -3.55 -14.67
CA ASN A 112 -6.18 -4.50 -15.77
C ASN A 112 -5.88 -5.95 -15.35
N LEU A 113 -4.77 -6.16 -14.60
CA LEU A 113 -4.38 -7.50 -14.12
C LEU A 113 -5.41 -8.08 -13.15
N LEU A 114 -6.03 -7.26 -12.33
CA LEU A 114 -6.98 -7.70 -11.31
C LEU A 114 -8.45 -7.66 -11.76
N SER A 115 -8.73 -7.15 -12.95
CA SER A 115 -10.11 -7.03 -13.49
C SER A 115 -10.88 -8.34 -13.57
N PRO A 116 -10.27 -9.55 -13.69
CA PRO A 116 -11.02 -10.81 -13.68
C PRO A 116 -11.53 -11.24 -12.30
N PHE A 117 -11.14 -10.54 -11.23
CA PHE A 117 -11.41 -10.91 -9.84
C PHE A 117 -12.36 -9.90 -9.18
N ASP A 118 -12.89 -10.26 -8.00
CA ASP A 118 -13.70 -9.35 -7.19
C ASP A 118 -12.74 -8.37 -6.46
N LEU A 119 -12.41 -7.28 -7.12
CA LEU A 119 -11.49 -6.25 -6.63
C LEU A 119 -12.25 -5.16 -5.88
N PHE A 120 -11.82 -4.89 -4.64
CA PHE A 120 -12.33 -3.82 -3.77
C PHE A 120 -11.19 -2.84 -3.47
N GLN A 121 -11.29 -1.63 -4.00
CA GLN A 121 -10.29 -0.59 -3.83
C GLN A 121 -10.62 0.27 -2.61
N VAL A 122 -9.74 0.27 -1.62
CA VAL A 122 -9.91 1.01 -0.36
C VAL A 122 -8.84 2.07 -0.20
N GLY A 123 -9.27 3.33 -0.10
CA GLY A 123 -8.40 4.45 0.27
C GLY A 123 -8.20 4.51 1.78
N VAL A 124 -6.95 4.49 2.24
CA VAL A 124 -6.61 4.60 3.66
C VAL A 124 -5.99 5.96 3.91
N PHE A 125 -6.73 6.81 4.61
CA PHE A 125 -6.40 8.22 4.85
C PHE A 125 -5.99 8.48 6.30
N ALA A 126 -5.18 9.50 6.48
CA ALA A 126 -4.95 10.22 7.74
C ALA A 126 -4.38 11.60 7.41
N PRO A 127 -4.58 12.63 8.25
CA PRO A 127 -3.95 13.93 8.10
C PRO A 127 -2.42 13.86 8.07
N LEU A 128 -1.77 14.76 7.34
CA LEU A 128 -0.31 14.75 7.14
C LEU A 128 0.46 14.81 8.46
N ASP A 129 0.04 15.64 9.38
CA ASP A 129 0.67 15.78 10.71
C ASP A 129 0.62 14.48 11.53
N VAL A 130 -0.48 13.73 11.42
CA VAL A 130 -0.65 12.40 12.02
C VAL A 130 0.31 11.40 11.37
N LEU A 131 0.42 11.41 10.04
CA LEU A 131 1.33 10.51 9.30
C LEU A 131 2.79 10.80 9.65
N GLU A 132 3.19 12.08 9.68
CA GLU A 132 4.54 12.50 10.08
C GLU A 132 4.86 12.12 11.54
N ALA A 133 3.89 12.25 12.45
CA ALA A 133 4.07 11.83 13.83
C ALA A 133 4.28 10.31 13.95
N ARG A 134 3.48 9.52 13.24
CA ARG A 134 3.61 8.05 13.20
C ARG A 134 4.91 7.61 12.53
N GLU A 135 5.34 8.28 11.46
CA GLU A 135 6.61 8.03 10.79
C GLU A 135 7.79 8.19 11.75
N ARG A 136 7.80 9.28 12.53
CA ARG A 136 8.82 9.51 13.57
C ARG A 136 8.79 8.46 14.69
N GLN A 137 7.61 8.03 15.11
CA GLN A 137 7.46 7.05 16.19
C GLN A 137 7.94 5.65 15.79
N ARG A 138 7.82 5.28 14.53
CA ARG A 138 8.25 3.96 14.02
C ARG A 138 9.77 3.78 14.11
N GLY A 139 10.55 4.81 13.84
CA GLY A 139 12.01 4.78 13.88
C GLY A 139 12.70 3.95 12.78
N ASP A 140 11.94 3.20 11.99
CA ASP A 140 12.42 2.35 10.89
C ASP A 140 12.16 2.97 9.49
N ARG A 141 11.67 4.21 9.45
CA ARG A 141 11.32 4.92 8.22
C ARG A 141 12.16 6.19 8.04
N MET A 142 12.42 6.54 6.80
CA MET A 142 13.03 7.83 6.46
C MET A 142 12.04 8.95 6.74
N ILE A 143 12.43 9.91 7.57
CA ILE A 143 11.60 11.09 7.91
C ILE A 143 11.40 11.96 6.68
N GLY A 144 10.14 12.23 6.34
CA GLY A 144 9.72 13.01 5.16
C GLY A 144 9.19 12.15 4.00
N LEU A 145 9.19 10.84 4.14
CA LEU A 145 8.62 9.93 3.14
C LEU A 145 7.10 10.12 3.04
N ALA A 146 6.43 10.21 4.19
CA ALA A 146 4.99 10.45 4.25
C ALA A 146 4.59 11.77 3.58
N ARG A 147 5.37 12.84 3.79
CA ARG A 147 5.15 14.14 3.16
C ARG A 147 5.20 14.04 1.63
N TRP A 148 6.24 13.41 1.10
CA TRP A 148 6.37 13.26 -0.36
C TRP A 148 5.26 12.43 -0.99
N GLN A 149 4.78 11.40 -0.30
CA GLN A 149 3.70 10.53 -0.79
C GLN A 149 2.31 11.18 -0.70
N TYR A 150 2.10 12.13 0.22
CA TYR A 150 0.79 12.62 0.64
C TYR A 150 -0.10 13.10 -0.51
N ASP A 151 0.41 13.98 -1.37
CA ASP A 151 -0.33 14.53 -2.49
C ASP A 151 -0.33 13.63 -3.73
N ARG A 152 0.42 12.51 -3.69
CA ARG A 152 0.68 11.64 -4.85
C ARG A 152 -0.11 10.35 -4.80
N VAL A 153 -0.22 9.73 -3.62
CA VAL A 153 -0.74 8.36 -3.49
C VAL A 153 -2.23 8.26 -3.83
N HIS A 154 -3.00 9.31 -3.53
CA HIS A 154 -4.44 9.33 -3.80
C HIS A 154 -4.81 10.05 -5.12
N LYS A 155 -3.81 10.63 -5.79
CA LYS A 155 -4.05 11.37 -7.04
C LYS A 155 -4.59 10.42 -8.12
N ASP A 156 -5.68 10.84 -8.78
CA ASP A 156 -6.35 10.09 -9.85
C ASP A 156 -6.83 8.68 -9.46
N MET A 157 -6.96 8.42 -8.13
CA MET A 157 -7.57 7.18 -7.63
C MET A 157 -9.08 7.33 -7.47
N LYS A 158 -9.79 6.23 -7.77
CA LYS A 158 -11.20 6.07 -7.43
C LYS A 158 -11.30 4.89 -6.48
N TYR A 159 -11.86 5.13 -5.31
CA TYR A 159 -12.04 4.11 -4.29
C TYR A 159 -13.51 3.66 -4.23
N ASP A 160 -13.72 2.38 -3.96
CA ASP A 160 -15.04 1.82 -3.65
C ASP A 160 -15.45 2.15 -2.20
N PHE A 161 -14.43 2.39 -1.35
CA PHE A 161 -14.58 2.79 0.04
C PHE A 161 -13.35 3.53 0.56
N GLU A 162 -13.55 4.38 1.56
CA GLU A 162 -12.49 5.15 2.21
C GLU A 162 -12.58 5.02 3.71
N VAL A 163 -11.43 4.95 4.38
CA VAL A 163 -11.32 4.93 5.84
C VAL A 163 -10.28 5.96 6.31
N ASP A 164 -10.56 6.59 7.45
CA ASP A 164 -9.68 7.56 8.09
C ASP A 164 -9.15 6.99 9.42
N THR A 165 -7.89 6.63 9.44
CA THR A 165 -7.23 6.02 10.60
C THR A 165 -6.84 7.02 11.68
N SER A 166 -7.08 8.33 11.48
CA SER A 166 -6.97 9.33 12.55
C SER A 166 -8.23 9.36 13.43
N ARG A 167 -9.35 8.82 12.94
CA ARG A 167 -10.67 8.83 13.58
C ARG A 167 -11.16 7.47 14.03
N ALA A 168 -10.55 6.41 13.51
CA ALA A 168 -10.94 5.03 13.81
C ALA A 168 -9.68 4.16 14.04
N THR A 169 -9.80 3.20 14.93
CA THR A 169 -8.79 2.18 15.17
C THR A 169 -8.65 1.25 13.97
N PRO A 170 -7.54 0.51 13.82
CA PRO A 170 -7.40 -0.48 12.75
C PRO A 170 -8.52 -1.53 12.74
N LEU A 171 -9.02 -1.94 13.90
CA LEU A 171 -10.12 -2.90 14.01
C LEU A 171 -11.44 -2.28 13.52
N GLU A 172 -11.78 -1.07 13.94
CA GLU A 172 -12.98 -0.37 13.47
C GLU A 172 -12.94 -0.14 11.95
N CYS A 173 -11.78 0.27 11.39
CA CYS A 173 -11.60 0.37 9.95
C CYS A 173 -11.83 -0.98 9.25
N ALA A 174 -11.29 -2.06 9.80
CA ALA A 174 -11.46 -3.42 9.26
C ALA A 174 -12.94 -3.87 9.33
N GLU A 175 -13.65 -3.58 10.40
CA GLU A 175 -15.09 -3.89 10.54
C GLU A 175 -15.92 -3.14 9.49
N LEU A 176 -15.65 -1.85 9.26
CA LEU A 176 -16.30 -1.06 8.23
C LEU A 176 -16.06 -1.64 6.83
N ILE A 177 -14.82 -2.01 6.51
CA ILE A 177 -14.45 -2.64 5.23
C ILE A 177 -15.15 -3.99 5.09
N ARG A 178 -15.12 -4.84 6.13
CA ARG A 178 -15.79 -6.14 6.14
C ARG A 178 -17.28 -6.02 5.90
N GLN A 179 -17.95 -5.08 6.56
CA GLN A 179 -19.39 -4.83 6.39
C GLN A 179 -19.70 -4.31 4.97
N LYS A 180 -18.93 -3.34 4.47
CA LYS A 180 -19.11 -2.73 3.15
C LYS A 180 -19.07 -3.76 2.04
N PHE A 181 -18.11 -4.69 2.09
CA PHE A 181 -17.87 -5.67 1.03
C PHE A 181 -18.38 -7.08 1.38
N ARG A 182 -19.00 -7.27 2.55
CA ARG A 182 -19.52 -8.57 3.02
C ARG A 182 -18.45 -9.67 2.98
N LEU A 183 -17.28 -9.35 3.55
CA LEU A 183 -16.14 -10.28 3.61
C LEU A 183 -16.34 -11.36 4.67
#